data_374d0fc5e33fe17081885a1582cd3715
#
_entry.id   374d0fc5e33fe17081885a1582cd3715
#
_cell.length_a   1.000
_cell.length_b   1.000
_cell.length_c   1.000
_cell.angle_alpha   90.00
_cell.angle_beta   90.00
_cell.angle_gamma   90.00
#
_symmetry.space_group_name_H-M   'P 1'
#
loop_
_entity.id
_entity.type
_entity.pdbx_description
1 polymer ?
#
loop_
_entity_poly.entity_id
_entity_poly.type
_entity_poly.pdbx_seq_one_letter_code
_entity_poly.pdbx_strand_id
1 'polypeptide(L)'
;ADWGNPDSHFPYTYDYFSETLRKRDTFSQEIRFLSKNKDFSQKNPFEWVFGLDFSELDESNITKDDGIYGDPSDPFGPYASESSISRNYESKNLSVFGNIDYFLTDKTKLAFGLRLENWDSKYKDSNNESFSPSDNMSGGKFSIVKKTNDDSNIYFSIARGYKQGGFNLGLDATDNLVKQSLIYDPEYLTNYEFGVSSNLKDRDLNYSLVIFFSERKDQQVLISRQVDPSDPNTFSYLTQNAAEGENYGIEITSNYLVTDNLYIYANLGFLKTKIKNWESRIDLEGRSQAHAPDHSYSIGGNLNLKNNLYLKLDINGKSSFYYSDSHDNQSKSYQLTNIIFGYSNTNFSADIWIRNIFDKYYSTRGFYFGNEAPNFEDTLYRRQGDPRNFGISLRYNF
;
A
#
# COMPACT_ATOMS: atom_id res chain seq x y z
N ALA A 1 23.62 -1.37 1.58
CA ALA A 1 23.35 -2.75 1.18
C ALA A 1 24.67 -3.39 0.77
N ASP A 2 24.74 -4.70 0.89
CA ASP A 2 25.94 -5.49 0.62
C ASP A 2 25.48 -6.74 -0.15
N TRP A 3 26.06 -6.97 -1.30
CA TRP A 3 25.80 -8.11 -2.18
C TRP A 3 27.15 -8.73 -2.53
N GLY A 4 27.34 -9.97 -2.17
CA GLY A 4 28.54 -10.72 -2.51
C GLY A 4 28.17 -12.06 -3.13
N ASN A 5 29.15 -12.73 -3.67
CA ASN A 5 29.00 -14.08 -4.14
C ASN A 5 29.00 -15.07 -2.95
N PRO A 6 27.83 -15.59 -2.51
CA PRO A 6 27.74 -16.46 -1.34
C PRO A 6 28.17 -17.90 -1.64
N ASP A 7 28.38 -18.26 -2.92
CA ASP A 7 28.66 -19.63 -3.34
C ASP A 7 30.04 -19.72 -3.99
N SER A 8 30.92 -20.52 -3.39
CA SER A 8 32.24 -20.79 -3.92
C SER A 8 32.24 -21.53 -5.29
N HIS A 9 31.09 -22.01 -5.72
CA HIS A 9 30.91 -22.65 -7.04
C HIS A 9 30.50 -21.66 -8.12
N PHE A 10 30.19 -20.42 -7.76
CA PHE A 10 29.87 -19.37 -8.72
C PHE A 10 31.18 -18.87 -9.36
N PRO A 11 31.36 -19.02 -10.66
CA PRO A 11 32.68 -18.78 -11.30
C PRO A 11 33.07 -17.31 -11.40
N TYR A 12 32.09 -16.37 -11.21
CA TYR A 12 32.31 -14.95 -11.31
C TYR A 12 32.66 -14.35 -9.94
N THR A 13 33.58 -13.39 -9.92
CA THR A 13 33.80 -12.56 -8.73
C THR A 13 32.79 -11.44 -8.73
N TYR A 14 31.95 -11.38 -7.69
CA TYR A 14 30.97 -10.33 -7.53
C TYR A 14 30.89 -9.96 -6.04
N ASP A 15 31.28 -8.73 -5.75
CA ASP A 15 31.19 -8.14 -4.40
C ASP A 15 30.81 -6.66 -4.58
N TYR A 16 29.71 -6.26 -3.97
CA TYR A 16 29.14 -4.93 -4.15
C TYR A 16 28.60 -4.38 -2.86
N PHE A 17 29.05 -3.19 -2.50
CA PHE A 17 28.62 -2.47 -1.33
C PHE A 17 28.00 -1.13 -1.72
N SER A 18 26.82 -0.80 -1.15
CA SER A 18 26.18 0.50 -1.33
C SER A 18 25.83 1.11 0.01
N GLU A 19 26.31 2.31 0.26
CA GLU A 19 26.01 3.12 1.44
C GLU A 19 25.29 4.40 1.03
N THR A 20 24.17 4.70 1.68
CA THR A 20 23.47 5.97 1.52
C THR A 20 23.37 6.71 2.84
N LEU A 21 24.01 7.87 2.92
CA LEU A 21 23.84 8.82 4.00
C LEU A 21 22.74 9.81 3.62
N ARG A 22 21.71 9.93 4.45
CA ARG A 22 20.55 10.79 4.21
C ARG A 22 20.35 11.76 5.36
N LYS A 23 20.16 13.03 5.02
CA LYS A 23 19.66 14.05 5.93
C LYS A 23 18.32 14.56 5.42
N ARG A 24 17.33 14.62 6.31
CA ARG A 24 15.99 15.08 5.97
C ARG A 24 15.50 16.04 7.04
N ASP A 25 15.07 17.21 6.60
CA ASP A 25 14.41 18.22 7.42
C ASP A 25 12.97 18.39 6.88
N THR A 26 12.00 18.37 7.78
CA THR A 26 10.58 18.53 7.40
C THR A 26 9.95 19.59 8.29
N PHE A 27 9.26 20.54 7.65
CA PHE A 27 8.43 21.51 8.32
C PHE A 27 6.97 21.33 7.85
N SER A 28 6.02 21.33 8.77
CA SER A 28 4.59 21.30 8.43
C SER A 28 3.81 22.18 9.38
N GLN A 29 2.85 22.91 8.84
CA GLN A 29 1.94 23.73 9.62
C GLN A 29 0.54 23.68 9.04
N GLU A 30 -0.44 23.46 9.91
CA GLU A 30 -1.84 23.49 9.55
C GLU A 30 -2.61 24.45 10.48
N ILE A 31 -3.50 25.24 9.88
CA ILE A 31 -4.42 26.12 10.60
C ILE A 31 -5.83 25.70 10.24
N ARG A 32 -6.64 25.41 11.28
CA ARG A 32 -8.04 25.02 11.11
C ARG A 32 -8.98 25.99 11.84
N PHE A 33 -10.06 26.30 11.17
CA PHE A 33 -11.22 26.98 11.72
C PHE A 33 -12.38 26.00 11.74
N LEU A 34 -13.04 25.86 12.88
CA LEU A 34 -14.11 24.89 13.10
C LEU A 34 -15.37 25.61 13.61
N SER A 35 -16.52 25.15 13.17
CA SER A 35 -17.76 25.51 13.82
C SER A 35 -17.76 24.98 15.26
N LYS A 36 -18.36 25.73 16.21
CA LYS A 36 -18.61 25.18 17.53
C LYS A 36 -19.57 23.99 17.42
N ASN A 37 -19.19 22.83 17.93
CA ASN A 37 -20.13 21.74 18.17
C ASN A 37 -21.25 22.26 19.07
N LYS A 38 -22.45 22.28 18.56
CA LYS A 38 -23.64 22.54 19.35
C LYS A 38 -24.48 21.29 19.41
N ASP A 39 -25.06 21.05 20.60
CA ASP A 39 -26.09 20.03 20.76
C ASP A 39 -27.11 20.13 19.63
N PHE A 40 -27.51 18.97 19.08
CA PHE A 40 -28.51 18.80 18.01
C PHE A 40 -29.84 19.56 18.25
N SER A 41 -30.00 20.14 19.41
CA SER A 41 -31.21 20.92 19.82
C SER A 41 -31.23 22.36 19.34
N GLN A 42 -30.20 22.88 18.66
CA GLN A 42 -30.12 24.32 18.36
C GLN A 42 -29.93 24.60 16.85
N LYS A 43 -30.88 25.33 16.33
CA LYS A 43 -31.01 26.26 15.18
C LYS A 43 -29.92 26.35 14.09
N ASN A 44 -28.75 25.73 14.17
CA ASN A 44 -27.76 25.78 13.12
C ASN A 44 -27.58 24.39 12.50
N PRO A 45 -28.09 24.16 11.30
CA PRO A 45 -28.00 22.86 10.62
C PRO A 45 -26.61 22.56 10.01
N PHE A 46 -25.63 23.44 10.23
CA PHE A 46 -24.30 23.32 9.62
C PHE A 46 -23.22 23.07 10.66
N GLU A 47 -22.38 22.07 10.37
CA GLU A 47 -21.05 21.92 10.95
C GLU A 47 -20.03 22.06 9.83
N TRP A 48 -18.92 22.74 10.11
CA TRP A 48 -17.91 22.98 9.09
C TRP A 48 -16.51 23.04 9.67
N VAL A 49 -15.55 22.70 8.82
CA VAL A 49 -14.13 22.94 9.01
C VAL A 49 -13.55 23.55 7.75
N PHE A 50 -12.71 24.58 7.90
CA PHE A 50 -11.87 25.13 6.84
C PHE A 50 -10.44 25.20 7.34
N GLY A 51 -9.48 24.91 6.47
CA GLY A 51 -8.08 24.95 6.86
C GLY A 51 -7.15 25.30 5.69
N LEU A 52 -5.97 25.71 6.11
CA LEU A 52 -4.78 25.89 5.29
C LEU A 52 -3.74 24.93 5.80
N ASP A 53 -3.05 24.27 4.89
CA ASP A 53 -1.96 23.36 5.19
C ASP A 53 -0.75 23.70 4.32
N PHE A 54 0.40 23.80 4.95
CA PHE A 54 1.69 24.01 4.31
C PHE A 54 2.65 22.94 4.80
N SER A 55 3.37 22.32 3.89
CA SER A 55 4.47 21.43 4.22
C SER A 55 5.66 21.63 3.29
N GLU A 56 6.83 21.53 3.86
CA GLU A 56 8.12 21.63 3.18
C GLU A 56 9.01 20.47 3.63
N LEU A 57 9.65 19.84 2.66
CA LEU A 57 10.61 18.77 2.83
C LEU A 57 11.90 19.15 2.13
N ASP A 58 12.99 19.17 2.87
CA ASP A 58 14.36 19.29 2.34
C ASP A 58 15.10 17.98 2.61
N GLU A 59 15.60 17.34 1.57
CA GLU A 59 16.38 16.13 1.68
C GLU A 59 17.69 16.24 0.91
N SER A 60 18.78 15.90 1.57
CA SER A 60 20.07 15.69 0.92
C SER A 60 20.52 14.26 1.18
N ASN A 61 21.06 13.61 0.16
CA ASN A 61 21.67 12.31 0.33
C ASN A 61 22.96 12.18 -0.49
N ILE A 62 23.85 11.33 0.00
CA ILE A 62 25.06 10.91 -0.70
C ILE A 62 25.03 9.39 -0.73
N THR A 63 25.02 8.83 -1.92
CA THR A 63 25.16 7.38 -2.14
C THR A 63 26.58 7.12 -2.64
N LYS A 64 27.25 6.17 -2.02
CA LYS A 64 28.55 5.64 -2.44
C LYS A 64 28.37 4.17 -2.76
N ASP A 65 28.85 3.78 -3.90
CA ASP A 65 28.80 2.41 -4.39
C ASP A 65 30.24 1.95 -4.67
N ASP A 66 30.64 0.87 -4.01
CA ASP A 66 31.93 0.21 -4.23
C ASP A 66 31.66 -1.21 -4.70
N GLY A 67 32.31 -1.66 -5.76
CA GLY A 67 32.10 -2.98 -6.27
C GLY A 67 33.32 -3.59 -6.95
N ILE A 68 33.38 -4.89 -6.95
CA ILE A 68 34.35 -5.67 -7.73
C ILE A 68 33.55 -6.68 -8.55
N TYR A 69 33.82 -6.68 -9.84
CA TYR A 69 33.26 -7.67 -10.78
C TYR A 69 34.39 -8.34 -11.57
N GLY A 70 34.37 -9.67 -11.66
CA GLY A 70 35.33 -10.47 -12.45
C GLY A 70 34.65 -11.61 -13.17
N ASP A 71 34.79 -11.62 -14.47
CA ASP A 71 34.41 -12.73 -15.33
C ASP A 71 35.63 -13.69 -15.44
N PRO A 72 35.50 -14.97 -15.12
CA PRO A 72 36.64 -15.94 -15.24
C PRO A 72 37.12 -16.13 -16.69
N SER A 73 36.33 -15.76 -17.69
CA SER A 73 36.74 -15.78 -19.09
C SER A 73 37.54 -14.55 -19.52
N ASP A 74 37.52 -13.48 -18.70
CA ASP A 74 38.28 -12.25 -18.94
C ASP A 74 39.64 -12.29 -18.22
N PRO A 75 40.74 -12.39 -18.96
CA PRO A 75 42.08 -12.45 -18.37
C PRO A 75 42.54 -11.13 -17.74
N PHE A 76 41.80 -10.02 -17.96
CA PHE A 76 42.13 -8.68 -17.45
C PHE A 76 41.33 -8.28 -16.20
N GLY A 77 40.27 -9.05 -15.82
CA GLY A 77 39.52 -8.86 -14.61
C GLY A 77 40.20 -9.40 -13.32
N PRO A 78 39.67 -9.18 -12.14
CA PRO A 78 38.43 -8.45 -11.86
C PRO A 78 38.57 -6.94 -11.92
N TYR A 79 37.47 -6.25 -12.22
CA TYR A 79 37.38 -4.78 -12.28
C TYR A 79 36.78 -4.23 -11.01
N ALA A 80 37.43 -3.21 -10.44
CA ALA A 80 36.86 -2.40 -9.37
C ALA A 80 36.06 -1.24 -9.95
N SER A 81 34.90 -0.98 -9.36
CA SER A 81 34.05 0.16 -9.70
C SER A 81 33.72 0.94 -8.42
N GLU A 82 34.03 2.22 -8.44
CA GLU A 82 33.65 3.15 -7.38
C GLU A 82 32.80 4.26 -7.99
N SER A 83 31.67 4.55 -7.35
CA SER A 83 30.84 5.69 -7.74
C SER A 83 30.33 6.43 -6.52
N SER A 84 30.09 7.74 -6.70
CA SER A 84 29.46 8.55 -5.67
C SER A 84 28.53 9.55 -6.31
N ILE A 85 27.30 9.61 -5.82
CA ILE A 85 26.32 10.59 -6.27
C ILE A 85 25.73 11.33 -5.08
N SER A 86 25.75 12.67 -5.14
CA SER A 86 25.04 13.52 -4.17
C SER A 86 23.77 14.07 -4.78
N ARG A 87 22.68 14.08 -4.00
CA ARG A 87 21.35 14.51 -4.43
C ARG A 87 20.75 15.48 -3.43
N ASN A 88 20.10 16.52 -3.95
CA ASN A 88 19.31 17.45 -3.16
C ASN A 88 17.89 17.46 -3.70
N TYR A 89 16.93 17.36 -2.81
CA TYR A 89 15.51 17.34 -3.12
C TYR A 89 14.75 18.28 -2.19
N GLU A 90 13.99 19.18 -2.77
CA GLU A 90 13.05 20.06 -2.07
C GLU A 90 11.64 19.73 -2.55
N SER A 91 10.65 19.72 -1.64
CA SER A 91 9.24 19.58 -1.98
C SER A 91 8.41 20.50 -1.10
N LYS A 92 7.50 21.25 -1.72
CA LYS A 92 6.60 22.18 -1.04
C LYS A 92 5.17 21.89 -1.45
N ASN A 93 4.30 21.80 -0.46
CA ASN A 93 2.87 21.66 -0.65
C ASN A 93 2.15 22.82 0.04
N LEU A 94 1.24 23.43 -0.67
CA LEU A 94 0.31 24.41 -0.13
C LEU A 94 -1.12 23.98 -0.48
N SER A 95 -1.97 23.83 0.51
CA SER A 95 -3.36 23.46 0.28
C SER A 95 -4.35 24.29 1.05
N VAL A 96 -5.53 24.41 0.45
CA VAL A 96 -6.74 24.93 1.08
C VAL A 96 -7.76 23.81 1.09
N PHE A 97 -8.39 23.58 2.22
CA PHE A 97 -9.42 22.55 2.33
C PHE A 97 -10.60 23.00 3.18
N GLY A 98 -11.74 22.37 2.95
CA GLY A 98 -12.92 22.56 3.75
C GLY A 98 -13.87 21.39 3.69
N ASN A 99 -14.65 21.22 4.72
CA ASN A 99 -15.77 20.29 4.80
C ASN A 99 -16.96 20.97 5.44
N ILE A 100 -18.14 20.74 4.89
CA ILE A 100 -19.41 21.24 5.40
C ILE A 100 -20.36 20.06 5.54
N ASP A 101 -20.82 19.83 6.75
CA ASP A 101 -21.88 18.89 7.06
C ASP A 101 -23.18 19.67 7.25
N TYR A 102 -24.21 19.31 6.47
CA TYR A 102 -25.54 19.89 6.53
C TYR A 102 -26.57 18.86 7.02
N PHE A 103 -27.16 19.11 8.15
CA PHE A 103 -28.21 18.27 8.74
C PHE A 103 -29.57 18.64 8.12
N LEU A 104 -29.95 17.90 7.07
CA LEU A 104 -31.21 18.08 6.38
C LEU A 104 -32.41 17.77 7.29
N THR A 105 -32.25 16.74 8.12
CA THR A 105 -33.16 16.34 9.21
C THR A 105 -32.33 15.76 10.37
N ASP A 106 -32.93 15.47 11.49
CA ASP A 106 -32.29 14.79 12.65
C ASP A 106 -31.70 13.43 12.27
N LYS A 107 -32.15 12.85 11.14
CA LYS A 107 -31.72 11.52 10.67
C LYS A 107 -30.94 11.55 9.36
N THR A 108 -30.87 12.69 8.68
CA THR A 108 -30.24 12.78 7.36
C THR A 108 -29.22 13.88 7.30
N LYS A 109 -27.98 13.52 6.99
CA LYS A 109 -26.85 14.43 6.86
C LYS A 109 -26.29 14.39 5.43
N LEU A 110 -26.02 15.55 4.87
CA LEU A 110 -25.24 15.74 3.65
C LEU A 110 -23.85 16.24 4.04
N ALA A 111 -22.79 15.73 3.44
CA ALA A 111 -21.45 16.22 3.65
C ALA A 111 -20.77 16.55 2.33
N PHE A 112 -20.10 17.72 2.27
CA PHE A 112 -19.32 18.20 1.16
C PHE A 112 -17.92 18.51 1.64
N GLY A 113 -16.90 17.91 1.02
CA GLY A 113 -15.51 18.20 1.23
C GLY A 113 -14.80 18.60 -0.06
N LEU A 114 -13.89 19.55 0.02
CA LEU A 114 -13.01 19.97 -1.07
C LEU A 114 -11.62 20.22 -0.53
N ARG A 115 -10.59 19.82 -1.30
CA ARG A 115 -9.19 20.18 -1.10
C ARG A 115 -8.59 20.58 -2.44
N LEU A 116 -7.95 21.73 -2.46
CA LEU A 116 -7.12 22.21 -3.56
C LEU A 116 -5.69 22.28 -3.08
N GLU A 117 -4.78 21.72 -3.84
CA GLU A 117 -3.36 21.64 -3.46
C GLU A 117 -2.48 22.01 -4.64
N ASN A 118 -1.52 22.87 -4.36
CA ASN A 118 -0.39 23.13 -5.23
C ASN A 118 0.84 22.41 -4.65
N TRP A 119 1.51 21.68 -5.50
CA TRP A 119 2.76 21.00 -5.21
C TRP A 119 3.85 21.49 -6.15
N ASP A 120 4.97 21.89 -5.58
CA ASP A 120 6.20 22.26 -6.27
C ASP A 120 7.35 21.43 -5.74
N SER A 121 8.22 20.92 -6.62
CA SER A 121 9.43 20.26 -6.18
C SER A 121 10.64 20.65 -7.01
N LYS A 122 11.82 20.46 -6.42
CA LYS A 122 13.11 20.68 -7.08
C LYS A 122 14.05 19.54 -6.76
N TYR A 123 14.72 19.08 -7.78
CA TYR A 123 15.77 18.08 -7.67
C TYR A 123 17.01 18.55 -8.39
N LYS A 124 18.17 18.27 -7.81
CA LYS A 124 19.48 18.46 -8.44
C LYS A 124 20.46 17.45 -7.88
N ASP A 125 21.31 16.91 -8.75
CA ASP A 125 22.38 15.99 -8.35
C ASP A 125 23.77 16.40 -8.85
N SER A 126 24.79 15.59 -8.47
CA SER A 126 26.19 15.82 -8.88
C SER A 126 26.44 15.50 -10.35
N ASN A 127 25.55 14.78 -11.04
CA ASN A 127 25.61 14.50 -12.47
C ASN A 127 25.02 15.64 -13.33
N ASN A 128 24.63 16.76 -12.68
CA ASN A 128 23.95 17.90 -13.29
C ASN A 128 22.54 17.62 -13.80
N GLU A 129 21.91 16.53 -13.36
CA GLU A 129 20.47 16.34 -13.56
C GLU A 129 19.70 17.33 -12.67
N SER A 130 18.65 17.91 -13.23
CA SER A 130 17.80 18.87 -12.52
C SER A 130 16.37 18.80 -13.01
N PHE A 131 15.42 18.69 -12.08
CA PHE A 131 13.98 18.64 -12.33
C PHE A 131 13.26 19.62 -11.42
N SER A 132 12.18 20.20 -11.94
CA SER A 132 11.34 21.13 -11.17
C SER A 132 9.87 20.91 -11.53
N PRO A 133 9.29 19.72 -11.29
CA PRO A 133 7.89 19.47 -11.55
C PRO A 133 7.01 20.23 -10.56
N SER A 134 5.85 20.68 -11.04
CA SER A 134 4.81 21.30 -10.22
C SER A 134 3.43 20.91 -10.73
N ASP A 135 2.48 20.71 -9.82
CA ASP A 135 1.12 20.30 -10.14
C ASP A 135 0.09 21.00 -9.25
N ASN A 136 -1.10 21.21 -9.85
CA ASN A 136 -2.29 21.63 -9.12
C ASN A 136 -3.27 20.47 -9.06
N MET A 137 -3.53 19.99 -7.86
CA MET A 137 -4.38 18.84 -7.62
C MET A 137 -5.66 19.26 -6.91
N SER A 138 -6.74 18.53 -7.19
CA SER A 138 -8.00 18.73 -6.50
C SER A 138 -8.63 17.40 -6.11
N GLY A 139 -9.09 17.33 -4.89
CA GLY A 139 -9.84 16.21 -4.34
C GLY A 139 -11.09 16.69 -3.63
N GLY A 140 -12.07 15.81 -3.48
CA GLY A 140 -13.29 16.18 -2.79
C GLY A 140 -14.16 14.97 -2.48
N LYS A 141 -15.18 15.21 -1.67
CA LYS A 141 -16.15 14.20 -1.29
C LYS A 141 -17.55 14.80 -1.20
N PHE A 142 -18.52 14.06 -1.70
CA PHE A 142 -19.93 14.25 -1.41
C PHE A 142 -20.46 12.99 -0.75
N SER A 143 -21.24 13.12 0.31
CA SER A 143 -21.94 11.98 0.90
C SER A 143 -23.29 12.36 1.46
N ILE A 144 -24.21 11.40 1.40
CA ILE A 144 -25.50 11.44 2.09
C ILE A 144 -25.51 10.25 3.06
N VAL A 145 -25.80 10.55 4.33
CA VAL A 145 -25.91 9.54 5.38
C VAL A 145 -27.30 9.66 5.99
N LYS A 146 -28.02 8.55 6.07
CA LYS A 146 -29.36 8.46 6.66
C LYS A 146 -29.35 7.44 7.81
N LYS A 147 -29.67 7.88 9.01
CA LYS A 147 -29.99 7.00 10.14
C LYS A 147 -31.33 6.34 9.87
N THR A 148 -31.35 5.01 9.82
CA THR A 148 -32.60 4.22 9.65
C THR A 148 -33.28 4.01 11.00
N ASN A 149 -32.48 3.85 12.06
CA ASN A 149 -32.85 3.85 13.46
C ASN A 149 -31.67 4.33 14.29
N ASP A 150 -31.73 4.23 15.61
CA ASP A 150 -30.67 4.77 16.50
C ASP A 150 -29.35 3.98 16.37
N ASP A 151 -29.40 2.74 15.93
CA ASP A 151 -28.27 1.84 15.86
C ASP A 151 -27.81 1.53 14.42
N SER A 152 -28.47 2.08 13.39
CA SER A 152 -28.20 1.73 12.00
C SER A 152 -28.22 2.94 11.08
N ASN A 153 -27.34 2.91 10.11
CA ASN A 153 -27.31 3.92 9.05
C ASN A 153 -27.07 3.30 7.68
N ILE A 154 -27.50 4.02 6.66
CA ILE A 154 -27.17 3.78 5.26
C ILE A 154 -26.47 5.03 4.72
N TYR A 155 -25.54 4.86 3.80
CA TYR A 155 -24.90 6.00 3.17
C TYR A 155 -24.61 5.72 1.68
N PHE A 156 -24.51 6.81 0.95
CA PHE A 156 -23.92 6.85 -0.37
C PHE A 156 -22.83 7.92 -0.37
N SER A 157 -21.71 7.66 -1.03
CA SER A 157 -20.65 8.66 -1.19
C SER A 157 -19.98 8.58 -2.55
N ILE A 158 -19.53 9.74 -3.01
CA ILE A 158 -18.62 9.91 -4.14
C ILE A 158 -17.42 10.66 -3.61
N ALA A 159 -16.23 10.13 -3.81
CA ALA A 159 -14.99 10.76 -3.38
C ALA A 159 -13.94 10.71 -4.50
N ARG A 160 -13.25 11.83 -4.73
CA ARG A 160 -12.07 11.89 -5.59
C ARG A 160 -10.85 12.22 -4.74
N GLY A 161 -9.87 11.31 -4.77
CA GLY A 161 -8.54 11.51 -4.21
C GLY A 161 -7.49 11.62 -5.31
N TYR A 162 -6.28 12.01 -4.90
CA TYR A 162 -5.14 12.11 -5.80
C TYR A 162 -3.86 11.68 -5.08
N LYS A 163 -2.87 11.30 -5.89
CA LYS A 163 -1.49 11.08 -5.50
C LYS A 163 -0.64 11.99 -6.35
N GLN A 164 0.23 12.77 -5.75
CA GLN A 164 1.07 13.73 -6.46
C GLN A 164 1.98 13.05 -7.49
N GLY A 165 2.37 13.80 -8.51
CA GLY A 165 3.36 13.44 -9.49
C GLY A 165 4.75 13.31 -8.91
N GLY A 166 5.73 13.12 -9.75
CA GLY A 166 7.13 12.98 -9.32
C GLY A 166 8.07 12.83 -10.50
N PHE A 167 9.26 12.30 -10.22
CA PHE A 167 10.28 12.08 -11.22
C PHE A 167 11.08 10.81 -10.95
N ASN A 168 11.62 10.23 -12.01
CA ASN A 168 12.47 9.04 -11.97
C ASN A 168 13.94 9.47 -11.90
N LEU A 169 14.71 8.80 -11.04
CA LEU A 169 16.11 9.10 -10.80
C LEU A 169 17.02 8.02 -11.34
N GLY A 170 18.24 8.41 -11.72
CA GLY A 170 19.30 7.48 -12.10
C GLY A 170 19.06 6.80 -13.45
N LEU A 171 18.25 7.41 -14.30
CA LEU A 171 18.06 6.96 -15.66
C LEU A 171 19.05 7.65 -16.58
N ASP A 172 19.62 6.92 -17.53
CA ASP A 172 20.48 7.53 -18.55
C ASP A 172 19.63 8.41 -19.47
N ALA A 173 19.78 9.74 -19.33
CA ALA A 173 19.05 10.75 -20.10
C ALA A 173 19.43 10.78 -21.59
N THR A 174 20.36 9.96 -22.06
CA THR A 174 20.71 9.82 -23.49
C THR A 174 19.65 9.05 -24.28
N ASP A 175 18.88 8.18 -23.62
CA ASP A 175 17.73 7.49 -24.23
C ASP A 175 16.52 8.45 -24.33
N ASN A 176 16.03 8.71 -25.54
CA ASN A 176 14.89 9.60 -25.79
C ASN A 176 13.59 9.10 -25.14
N LEU A 177 13.41 7.79 -24.97
CA LEU A 177 12.24 7.21 -24.29
C LEU A 177 12.32 7.45 -22.78
N VAL A 178 13.52 7.45 -22.23
CA VAL A 178 13.77 7.78 -20.83
C VAL A 178 13.48 9.25 -20.56
N LYS A 179 13.88 10.16 -21.45
CA LYS A 179 13.60 11.61 -21.30
C LYS A 179 12.10 11.92 -21.18
N GLN A 180 11.24 11.19 -21.89
CA GLN A 180 9.80 11.36 -21.82
C GLN A 180 9.18 10.80 -20.53
N SER A 181 9.91 9.92 -19.84
CA SER A 181 9.48 9.25 -18.60
C SER A 181 10.17 9.80 -17.35
N LEU A 182 10.95 10.87 -17.47
CA LEU A 182 11.66 11.41 -16.32
C LEU A 182 10.71 12.04 -15.29
N ILE A 183 9.64 12.64 -15.75
CA ILE A 183 8.58 13.22 -14.92
C ILE A 183 7.29 12.44 -15.16
N TYR A 184 6.53 12.19 -14.11
CA TYR A 184 5.23 11.58 -14.17
C TYR A 184 4.20 12.44 -13.43
N ASP A 185 2.98 12.45 -13.97
CA ASP A 185 1.87 13.29 -13.53
C ASP A 185 1.15 12.72 -12.29
N PRO A 186 0.29 13.51 -11.62
CA PRO A 186 -0.57 13.02 -10.56
C PRO A 186 -1.52 11.90 -11.01
N GLU A 187 -1.74 10.95 -10.14
CA GLU A 187 -2.75 9.89 -10.26
C GLU A 187 -4.02 10.31 -9.54
N TYR A 188 -5.19 10.00 -10.12
CA TYR A 188 -6.50 10.27 -9.54
C TYR A 188 -7.32 8.99 -9.35
N LEU A 189 -8.02 8.92 -8.22
CA LEU A 189 -8.98 7.87 -7.91
C LEU A 189 -10.35 8.50 -7.64
N THR A 190 -11.38 8.08 -8.38
CA THR A 190 -12.78 8.39 -8.06
C THR A 190 -13.46 7.14 -7.53
N ASN A 191 -14.03 7.23 -6.33
CA ASN A 191 -14.66 6.13 -5.65
C ASN A 191 -16.14 6.42 -5.38
N TYR A 192 -17.00 5.46 -5.70
CA TYR A 192 -18.44 5.47 -5.45
C TYR A 192 -18.73 4.34 -4.46
N GLU A 193 -19.39 4.68 -3.36
CA GLU A 193 -19.73 3.70 -2.32
C GLU A 193 -21.20 3.79 -1.93
N PHE A 194 -21.80 2.64 -1.73
CA PHE A 194 -23.02 2.48 -0.97
C PHE A 194 -22.76 1.55 0.20
N GLY A 195 -23.12 1.99 1.40
CA GLY A 195 -22.87 1.21 2.61
C GLY A 195 -24.05 1.19 3.56
N VAL A 196 -24.11 0.10 4.31
CA VAL A 196 -25.01 -0.09 5.44
C VAL A 196 -24.18 -0.48 6.65
N SER A 197 -24.39 0.17 7.78
CA SER A 197 -23.77 -0.25 9.04
C SER A 197 -24.78 -0.24 10.16
N SER A 198 -24.62 -1.16 11.10
CA SER A 198 -25.50 -1.32 12.24
C SER A 198 -24.73 -1.81 13.46
N ASN A 199 -25.12 -1.26 14.62
CA ASN A 199 -24.66 -1.68 15.93
C ASN A 199 -25.89 -2.09 16.77
N LEU A 200 -26.34 -3.32 16.58
CA LEU A 200 -27.52 -3.87 17.25
C LEU A 200 -27.18 -4.22 18.70
N LYS A 201 -27.31 -3.27 19.61
CA LYS A 201 -26.98 -3.41 21.05
C LYS A 201 -27.73 -4.55 21.71
N ASP A 202 -29.01 -4.73 21.35
CA ASP A 202 -29.84 -5.80 21.91
C ASP A 202 -29.39 -7.20 21.52
N ARG A 203 -28.51 -7.32 20.53
CA ARG A 203 -27.96 -8.58 20.01
C ARG A 203 -26.45 -8.66 20.08
N ASP A 204 -25.79 -7.66 20.66
CA ASP A 204 -24.33 -7.55 20.68
C ASP A 204 -23.66 -7.80 19.32
N LEU A 205 -24.35 -7.34 18.25
CA LEU A 205 -23.95 -7.56 16.87
C LEU A 205 -23.65 -6.25 16.16
N ASN A 206 -22.43 -6.09 15.71
CA ASN A 206 -22.00 -5.03 14.81
C ASN A 206 -21.77 -5.62 13.42
N TYR A 207 -22.32 -5.00 12.40
CA TYR A 207 -22.02 -5.38 11.01
C TYR A 207 -21.94 -4.17 10.09
N SER A 208 -21.19 -4.34 9.02
CA SER A 208 -21.10 -3.39 7.92
C SER A 208 -21.07 -4.14 6.59
N LEU A 209 -21.78 -3.61 5.60
CA LEU A 209 -21.75 -4.03 4.21
C LEU A 209 -21.46 -2.81 3.36
N VAL A 210 -20.44 -2.89 2.51
CA VAL A 210 -20.06 -1.83 1.56
C VAL A 210 -20.01 -2.43 0.16
N ILE A 211 -20.64 -1.77 -0.79
CA ILE A 211 -20.50 -2.02 -2.23
C ILE A 211 -19.79 -0.82 -2.80
N PHE A 212 -18.75 -1.04 -3.58
CA PHE A 212 -17.96 0.05 -4.15
C PHE A 212 -17.62 -0.16 -5.62
N PHE A 213 -17.41 0.95 -6.29
CA PHE A 213 -16.83 1.05 -7.62
C PHE A 213 -15.82 2.19 -7.64
N SER A 214 -14.60 1.91 -8.11
CA SER A 214 -13.54 2.92 -8.20
C SER A 214 -12.94 2.95 -9.58
N GLU A 215 -12.75 4.16 -10.10
CA GLU A 215 -12.01 4.43 -11.33
C GLU A 215 -10.69 5.11 -10.99
N ARG A 216 -9.60 4.59 -11.54
CA ARG A 216 -8.27 5.13 -11.42
C ARG A 216 -7.80 5.66 -12.76
N LYS A 217 -7.34 6.90 -12.79
CA LYS A 217 -6.81 7.58 -13.99
C LYS A 217 -5.36 7.96 -13.76
N ASP A 218 -4.58 7.92 -14.83
CA ASP A 218 -3.17 8.26 -14.82
C ASP A 218 -2.39 7.45 -13.76
N GLN A 219 -2.73 6.16 -13.66
CA GLN A 219 -2.18 5.26 -12.66
C GLN A 219 -0.65 5.22 -12.75
N GLN A 220 0.01 5.56 -11.66
CA GLN A 220 1.46 5.49 -11.52
C GLN A 220 1.87 4.03 -11.31
N VAL A 221 2.47 3.43 -12.33
CA VAL A 221 2.92 2.05 -12.33
C VAL A 221 4.43 2.00 -12.38
N LEU A 222 5.04 1.24 -11.47
CA LEU A 222 6.46 0.94 -11.51
C LEU A 222 6.68 -0.18 -12.52
N ILE A 223 7.39 0.12 -13.60
CA ILE A 223 7.77 -0.86 -14.62
C ILE A 223 9.26 -1.12 -14.55
N SER A 224 9.65 -2.34 -14.90
CA SER A 224 11.03 -2.76 -15.13
C SER A 224 11.27 -2.79 -16.61
N ARG A 225 12.36 -2.17 -17.06
CA ARG A 225 12.75 -2.15 -18.46
C ARG A 225 14.23 -2.51 -18.59
N GLN A 226 14.55 -3.40 -19.49
CA GLN A 226 15.91 -3.63 -19.92
C GLN A 226 16.34 -2.51 -20.88
N VAL A 227 17.41 -1.81 -20.55
CA VAL A 227 17.92 -0.66 -21.32
C VAL A 227 18.69 -1.14 -22.55
N ASP A 228 19.57 -2.13 -22.38
CA ASP A 228 20.30 -2.81 -23.45
C ASP A 228 19.89 -4.28 -23.51
N PRO A 229 19.19 -4.71 -24.59
CA PRO A 229 18.80 -6.11 -24.75
C PRO A 229 19.97 -7.09 -24.82
N SER A 230 21.18 -6.62 -25.11
CA SER A 230 22.40 -7.45 -25.16
C SER A 230 23.09 -7.60 -23.80
N ASP A 231 22.76 -6.72 -22.82
CA ASP A 231 23.29 -6.78 -21.46
C ASP A 231 22.15 -7.01 -20.46
N PRO A 232 22.03 -8.23 -19.91
CA PRO A 232 20.98 -8.59 -18.97
C PRO A 232 21.02 -7.80 -17.64
N ASN A 233 22.13 -7.12 -17.33
CA ASN A 233 22.29 -6.36 -16.09
C ASN A 233 21.80 -4.90 -16.22
N THR A 234 21.40 -4.45 -17.42
CA THR A 234 20.96 -3.08 -17.67
C THR A 234 19.45 -2.91 -17.44
N PHE A 235 18.94 -3.22 -16.26
CA PHE A 235 17.56 -2.94 -15.87
C PHE A 235 17.39 -1.58 -15.24
N SER A 236 16.41 -0.80 -15.75
CA SER A 236 15.94 0.41 -15.12
C SER A 236 14.52 0.22 -14.60
N TYR A 237 14.28 0.72 -13.39
CA TYR A 237 12.94 0.81 -12.81
C TYR A 237 12.44 2.22 -12.94
N LEU A 238 11.30 2.41 -13.58
CA LEU A 238 10.71 3.73 -13.76
C LEU A 238 9.23 3.73 -13.46
N THR A 239 8.77 4.82 -12.89
CA THR A 239 7.35 5.08 -12.68
C THR A 239 6.81 5.84 -13.89
N GLN A 240 5.67 5.40 -14.42
CA GLN A 240 4.96 6.05 -15.52
C GLN A 240 3.47 6.15 -15.20
N ASN A 241 2.79 7.15 -15.76
CA ASN A 241 1.34 7.20 -15.80
C ASN A 241 0.87 6.31 -16.97
N ALA A 242 0.79 5.02 -16.71
CA ALA A 242 0.75 4.04 -17.79
C ALA A 242 -0.63 3.44 -18.01
N ALA A 243 -1.54 3.53 -17.03
CA ALA A 243 -2.78 2.79 -17.11
C ALA A 243 -3.98 3.53 -16.50
N GLU A 244 -5.15 3.20 -16.99
CA GLU A 244 -6.40 3.38 -16.26
C GLU A 244 -6.80 2.06 -15.62
N GLY A 245 -7.51 2.11 -14.49
CA GLY A 245 -7.95 0.92 -13.79
C GLY A 245 -9.35 1.05 -13.24
N GLU A 246 -10.05 -0.07 -13.16
CA GLU A 246 -11.34 -0.18 -12.48
C GLU A 246 -11.25 -1.23 -11.38
N ASN A 247 -11.81 -0.88 -10.22
CA ASN A 247 -11.95 -1.78 -9.09
C ASN A 247 -13.40 -1.75 -8.61
N TYR A 248 -14.01 -2.89 -8.42
CA TYR A 248 -15.36 -2.95 -7.82
C TYR A 248 -15.48 -4.19 -6.95
N GLY A 249 -16.34 -4.08 -5.95
CA GLY A 249 -16.43 -5.17 -5.01
C GLY A 249 -17.43 -4.97 -3.90
N ILE A 250 -17.37 -5.92 -2.97
CA ILE A 250 -18.21 -5.97 -1.76
C ILE A 250 -17.32 -6.27 -0.57
N GLU A 251 -17.49 -5.51 0.50
CA GLU A 251 -16.84 -5.73 1.78
C GLU A 251 -17.89 -5.97 2.86
N ILE A 252 -17.68 -7.00 3.67
CA ILE A 252 -18.56 -7.37 4.78
C ILE A 252 -17.69 -7.49 6.04
N THR A 253 -18.09 -6.77 7.08
CA THR A 253 -17.50 -6.89 8.41
C THR A 253 -18.58 -7.24 9.40
N SER A 254 -18.33 -8.22 10.28
CA SER A 254 -19.25 -8.60 11.34
C SER A 254 -18.49 -8.95 12.60
N ASN A 255 -18.99 -8.47 13.73
CA ASN A 255 -18.52 -8.77 15.07
C ASN A 255 -19.73 -9.14 15.92
N TYR A 256 -19.72 -10.31 16.55
CA TYR A 256 -20.88 -10.84 17.27
C TYR A 256 -20.46 -11.49 18.59
N LEU A 257 -21.01 -11.03 19.68
CA LEU A 257 -20.94 -11.70 20.95
C LEU A 257 -22.09 -12.73 21.04
N VAL A 258 -21.80 -13.95 20.63
CA VAL A 258 -22.79 -15.03 20.51
C VAL A 258 -23.36 -15.43 21.87
N THR A 259 -22.49 -15.43 22.89
CA THR A 259 -22.79 -15.62 24.30
C THR A 259 -21.85 -14.77 25.12
N ASP A 260 -22.09 -14.61 26.43
CA ASP A 260 -21.20 -13.84 27.33
C ASP A 260 -19.71 -14.23 27.26
N ASN A 261 -19.42 -15.43 26.76
CA ASN A 261 -18.08 -15.98 26.69
C ASN A 261 -17.61 -16.36 25.27
N LEU A 262 -18.46 -16.25 24.25
CA LEU A 262 -18.08 -16.54 22.86
C LEU A 262 -18.26 -15.32 21.96
N TYR A 263 -17.16 -14.75 21.54
CA TYR A 263 -17.09 -13.68 20.53
C TYR A 263 -16.62 -14.26 19.20
N ILE A 264 -17.28 -13.92 18.10
CA ILE A 264 -16.84 -14.25 16.74
C ILE A 264 -16.75 -13.00 15.87
N TYR A 265 -15.88 -13.05 14.86
CA TYR A 265 -15.79 -12.01 13.85
C TYR A 265 -15.59 -12.60 12.47
N ALA A 266 -16.04 -11.86 11.46
CA ALA A 266 -15.82 -12.19 10.06
C ALA A 266 -15.58 -10.91 9.25
N ASN A 267 -14.50 -10.88 8.48
CA ASN A 267 -14.20 -9.85 7.49
C ASN A 267 -14.06 -10.56 6.15
N LEU A 268 -14.90 -10.19 5.18
CA LEU A 268 -14.94 -10.79 3.86
C LEU A 268 -14.81 -9.69 2.83
N GLY A 269 -13.92 -9.86 1.86
CA GLY A 269 -13.75 -8.97 0.72
C GLY A 269 -13.85 -9.72 -0.58
N PHE A 270 -14.69 -9.25 -1.48
CA PHE A 270 -14.80 -9.70 -2.86
C PHE A 270 -14.43 -8.54 -3.75
N LEU A 271 -13.44 -8.74 -4.61
CA LEU A 271 -12.83 -7.70 -5.42
C LEU A 271 -12.73 -8.17 -6.87
N LYS A 272 -13.09 -7.32 -7.80
CA LYS A 272 -12.73 -7.44 -9.20
C LYS A 272 -11.97 -6.18 -9.61
N THR A 273 -10.85 -6.39 -10.28
CA THR A 273 -10.03 -5.32 -10.81
C THR A 273 -9.82 -5.52 -12.29
N LYS A 274 -9.65 -4.43 -13.03
CA LYS A 274 -9.33 -4.48 -14.46
C LYS A 274 -8.33 -3.40 -14.80
N ILE A 275 -7.32 -3.75 -15.57
CA ILE A 275 -6.49 -2.81 -16.32
C ILE A 275 -7.31 -2.41 -17.54
N LYS A 276 -7.47 -1.10 -17.79
CA LYS A 276 -8.25 -0.55 -18.92
C LYS A 276 -7.35 -0.12 -20.08
N ASN A 277 -6.80 1.05 -20.00
CA ASN A 277 -5.97 1.61 -21.04
C ASN A 277 -4.52 1.58 -20.58
N TRP A 278 -3.69 0.81 -21.26
CA TRP A 278 -2.25 0.82 -21.06
C TRP A 278 -1.58 0.75 -22.44
N GLU A 279 -1.32 1.90 -23.03
CA GLU A 279 -0.85 2.01 -24.42
C GLU A 279 0.40 1.15 -24.71
N SER A 280 1.34 1.08 -23.81
CA SER A 280 2.55 0.26 -23.95
C SER A 280 2.36 -1.24 -23.65
N ARG A 281 1.22 -1.62 -23.06
CA ARG A 281 0.90 -2.99 -22.62
C ARG A 281 -0.56 -3.37 -22.90
N ILE A 282 -0.97 -3.22 -24.16
CA ILE A 282 -2.32 -3.59 -24.65
C ILE A 282 -2.64 -5.06 -24.32
N ASP A 283 -1.62 -5.92 -24.26
CA ASP A 283 -1.74 -7.33 -23.87
C ASP A 283 -2.34 -7.53 -22.46
N LEU A 284 -2.28 -6.51 -21.59
CA LEU A 284 -2.81 -6.56 -20.24
C LEU A 284 -4.23 -6.01 -20.10
N GLU A 285 -4.81 -5.44 -21.14
CA GLU A 285 -6.17 -4.91 -21.07
C GLU A 285 -7.18 -6.00 -20.69
N GLY A 286 -8.04 -5.67 -19.73
CA GLY A 286 -9.03 -6.60 -19.17
C GLY A 286 -8.47 -7.57 -18.10
N ARG A 287 -7.15 -7.66 -17.94
CA ARG A 287 -6.52 -8.47 -16.90
C ARG A 287 -6.73 -7.85 -15.52
N SER A 288 -6.80 -8.69 -14.48
CA SER A 288 -6.76 -8.24 -13.09
C SER A 288 -5.41 -7.61 -12.74
N GLN A 289 -5.45 -6.55 -11.93
CA GLN A 289 -4.25 -5.87 -11.42
C GLN A 289 -3.42 -6.80 -10.53
N ALA A 290 -2.13 -6.50 -10.39
CA ALA A 290 -1.24 -7.23 -9.50
C ALA A 290 -1.65 -7.06 -8.03
N HIS A 291 -1.39 -8.10 -7.22
CA HIS A 291 -1.69 -8.14 -5.79
C HIS A 291 -3.17 -7.93 -5.42
N ALA A 292 -4.08 -8.17 -6.35
CA ALA A 292 -5.53 -8.00 -6.19
C ALA A 292 -6.26 -9.35 -6.24
N PRO A 293 -6.31 -10.12 -5.14
CA PRO A 293 -7.04 -11.38 -5.08
C PRO A 293 -8.55 -11.13 -5.21
N ASP A 294 -9.25 -12.00 -5.95
CA ASP A 294 -10.71 -11.92 -6.16
C ASP A 294 -11.52 -12.02 -4.87
N HIS A 295 -10.99 -12.69 -3.87
CA HIS A 295 -11.56 -12.72 -2.53
C HIS A 295 -10.47 -12.87 -1.47
N SER A 296 -10.75 -12.29 -0.32
CA SER A 296 -9.95 -12.43 0.89
C SER A 296 -10.89 -12.50 2.10
N TYR A 297 -10.47 -13.21 3.13
CA TYR A 297 -11.26 -13.31 4.35
C TYR A 297 -10.39 -13.48 5.59
N SER A 298 -10.94 -13.02 6.71
CA SER A 298 -10.45 -13.28 8.06
C SER A 298 -11.65 -13.60 8.93
N ILE A 299 -11.70 -14.83 9.43
CA ILE A 299 -12.78 -15.33 10.28
C ILE A 299 -12.15 -15.88 11.54
N GLY A 300 -12.68 -15.51 12.69
CA GLY A 300 -12.13 -15.99 13.94
C GLY A 300 -13.06 -15.81 15.11
N GLY A 301 -12.56 -16.18 16.28
CA GLY A 301 -13.31 -16.03 17.51
C GLY A 301 -12.45 -16.18 18.75
N ASN A 302 -13.03 -15.74 19.84
CA ASN A 302 -12.47 -15.83 21.18
C ASN A 302 -13.50 -16.50 22.11
N LEU A 303 -13.12 -17.62 22.68
CA LEU A 303 -13.90 -18.35 23.67
C LEU A 303 -13.25 -18.19 25.05
N ASN A 304 -13.92 -17.46 25.94
CA ASN A 304 -13.52 -17.36 27.33
C ASN A 304 -14.00 -18.61 28.08
N LEU A 305 -13.06 -19.30 28.70
CA LEU A 305 -13.30 -20.52 29.47
C LEU A 305 -13.33 -20.19 30.98
N LYS A 306 -13.67 -21.16 31.80
CA LYS A 306 -13.56 -21.03 33.26
C LYS A 306 -12.12 -20.82 33.70
N ASN A 307 -11.90 -20.28 34.89
CA ASN A 307 -10.59 -20.08 35.50
C ASN A 307 -9.64 -19.16 34.70
N ASN A 308 -10.19 -18.12 34.11
CA ASN A 308 -9.41 -17.12 33.33
C ASN A 308 -8.67 -17.69 32.11
N LEU A 309 -9.05 -18.86 31.65
CA LEU A 309 -8.55 -19.46 30.42
C LEU A 309 -9.31 -18.93 29.21
N TYR A 310 -8.66 -18.90 28.04
CA TYR A 310 -9.30 -18.56 26.79
C TYR A 310 -8.68 -19.28 25.59
N LEU A 311 -9.45 -19.40 24.54
CA LEU A 311 -9.06 -19.96 23.26
C LEU A 311 -9.37 -18.95 22.16
N LYS A 312 -8.39 -18.61 21.34
CA LYS A 312 -8.58 -17.80 20.12
C LYS A 312 -8.27 -18.66 18.90
N LEU A 313 -9.13 -18.57 17.91
CA LEU A 313 -8.95 -19.18 16.60
C LEU A 313 -9.06 -18.08 15.56
N ASP A 314 -8.16 -18.09 14.59
CA ASP A 314 -8.14 -17.17 13.47
C ASP A 314 -7.84 -17.93 12.17
N ILE A 315 -8.65 -17.71 11.14
CA ILE A 315 -8.52 -18.30 9.83
C ILE A 315 -8.49 -17.19 8.80
N ASN A 316 -7.36 -17.04 8.10
CA ASN A 316 -7.15 -16.05 7.06
C ASN A 316 -6.93 -16.73 5.73
N GLY A 317 -7.57 -16.24 4.68
CA GLY A 317 -7.39 -16.80 3.35
C GLY A 317 -7.54 -15.78 2.25
N LYS A 318 -7.01 -16.11 1.09
CA LYS A 318 -7.19 -15.36 -0.15
C LYS A 318 -7.08 -16.24 -1.38
N SER A 319 -7.70 -15.80 -2.47
CA SER A 319 -7.57 -16.44 -3.79
C SER A 319 -6.18 -16.21 -4.38
N SER A 320 -5.91 -16.84 -5.51
CA SER A 320 -4.73 -16.53 -6.35
C SER A 320 -4.76 -15.06 -6.80
N PHE A 321 -3.59 -14.50 -7.04
CA PHE A 321 -3.40 -13.15 -7.56
C PHE A 321 -2.13 -13.07 -8.39
N TYR A 322 -2.08 -12.16 -9.36
CA TYR A 322 -0.87 -11.88 -10.12
C TYR A 322 0.19 -11.25 -9.23
N TYR A 323 1.44 -11.67 -9.38
CA TYR A 323 2.56 -11.09 -8.62
C TYR A 323 2.98 -9.72 -9.12
N SER A 324 2.77 -9.44 -10.42
CA SER A 324 3.22 -8.22 -11.08
C SER A 324 2.34 -7.91 -12.28
N ASP A 325 2.36 -6.66 -12.73
CA ASP A 325 1.80 -6.26 -14.02
C ASP A 325 2.78 -6.50 -15.19
N SER A 326 4.01 -6.92 -14.91
CA SER A 326 5.01 -7.22 -15.95
C SER A 326 5.02 -8.67 -16.45
N HIS A 327 4.32 -9.59 -15.77
CA HIS A 327 4.23 -11.02 -16.16
C HIS A 327 2.95 -11.68 -15.63
N ASP A 328 2.60 -12.85 -16.21
CA ASP A 328 1.34 -13.56 -15.94
C ASP A 328 1.41 -14.60 -14.81
N ASN A 329 2.51 -14.65 -14.07
CA ASN A 329 2.63 -15.58 -12.97
C ASN A 329 1.81 -15.17 -11.76
N GLN A 330 1.15 -16.16 -11.17
CA GLN A 330 0.23 -15.98 -10.04
C GLN A 330 0.69 -16.76 -8.80
N SER A 331 0.28 -16.24 -7.65
CA SER A 331 0.27 -17.03 -6.42
C SER A 331 -0.75 -18.16 -6.52
N LYS A 332 -0.56 -19.22 -5.72
CA LYS A 332 -1.67 -20.14 -5.42
C LYS A 332 -2.57 -19.53 -4.35
N SER A 333 -3.87 -19.88 -4.37
CA SER A 333 -4.75 -19.58 -3.25
C SER A 333 -4.25 -20.28 -1.98
N TYR A 334 -4.43 -19.62 -0.83
CA TYR A 334 -4.03 -20.23 0.43
C TYR A 334 -4.93 -19.79 1.59
N GLN A 335 -4.93 -20.63 2.63
CA GLN A 335 -5.58 -20.40 3.89
C GLN A 335 -4.59 -20.69 5.02
N LEU A 336 -4.52 -19.81 6.00
CA LEU A 336 -3.70 -19.95 7.21
C LEU A 336 -4.63 -20.04 8.42
N THR A 337 -4.30 -20.92 9.34
CA THR A 337 -5.04 -21.07 10.59
C THR A 337 -4.08 -20.87 11.75
N ASN A 338 -4.47 -19.99 12.67
CA ASN A 338 -3.71 -19.64 13.86
C ASN A 338 -4.54 -19.95 15.10
N ILE A 339 -3.89 -20.39 16.17
CA ILE A 339 -4.54 -20.71 17.44
C ILE A 339 -3.73 -20.12 18.60
N ILE A 340 -4.44 -19.62 19.60
CA ILE A 340 -3.86 -19.17 20.87
C ILE A 340 -4.68 -19.81 21.98
N PHE A 341 -3.99 -20.46 22.90
CA PHE A 341 -4.56 -20.87 24.16
C PHE A 341 -3.87 -20.10 25.27
N GLY A 342 -4.64 -19.37 26.07
CA GLY A 342 -4.09 -18.44 27.04
C GLY A 342 -4.80 -18.48 28.39
N TYR A 343 -4.10 -17.90 29.36
CA TYR A 343 -4.60 -17.54 30.69
C TYR A 343 -4.38 -16.05 30.91
N SER A 344 -5.37 -15.36 31.47
CA SER A 344 -5.25 -13.94 31.77
C SER A 344 -6.03 -13.56 33.01
N ASN A 345 -5.34 -12.95 33.98
CA ASN A 345 -5.98 -12.27 35.11
C ASN A 345 -5.54 -10.80 35.15
N THR A 346 -5.84 -10.09 36.25
CA THR A 346 -5.57 -8.65 36.38
C THR A 346 -4.11 -8.27 36.19
N ASN A 347 -3.18 -9.09 36.65
CA ASN A 347 -1.76 -8.78 36.71
C ASN A 347 -0.90 -9.62 35.78
N PHE A 348 -1.37 -10.81 35.37
CA PHE A 348 -0.57 -11.76 34.63
C PHE A 348 -1.32 -12.37 33.46
N SER A 349 -0.66 -12.50 32.30
CA SER A 349 -1.14 -13.30 31.19
C SER A 349 -0.03 -14.22 30.65
N ALA A 350 -0.45 -15.38 30.20
CA ALA A 350 0.41 -16.38 29.56
C ALA A 350 -0.31 -16.97 28.36
N ASP A 351 0.33 -16.94 27.19
CA ASP A 351 -0.21 -17.44 25.94
C ASP A 351 0.71 -18.50 25.35
N ILE A 352 0.14 -19.61 24.90
CA ILE A 352 0.77 -20.53 23.98
C ILE A 352 0.12 -20.30 22.61
N TRP A 353 0.92 -20.02 21.62
CA TRP A 353 0.41 -19.71 20.28
C TRP A 353 1.07 -20.55 19.20
N ILE A 354 0.30 -20.90 18.19
CA ILE A 354 0.74 -21.59 16.98
C ILE A 354 0.21 -20.81 15.79
N ARG A 355 1.08 -20.36 14.90
CA ARG A 355 0.75 -19.73 13.61
C ARG A 355 0.97 -20.73 12.49
N ASN A 356 0.14 -20.62 11.44
CA ASN A 356 0.15 -21.54 10.31
C ASN A 356 0.19 -23.00 10.76
N ILE A 357 -0.81 -23.39 11.58
CA ILE A 357 -0.83 -24.71 12.27
C ILE A 357 -0.72 -25.90 11.31
N PHE A 358 -1.21 -25.74 10.07
CA PHE A 358 -1.15 -26.79 9.04
C PHE A 358 0.13 -26.74 8.20
N ASP A 359 1.10 -25.88 8.55
CA ASP A 359 2.37 -25.72 7.85
C ASP A 359 2.19 -25.48 6.36
N LYS A 360 1.21 -24.65 6.01
CA LYS A 360 0.89 -24.35 4.62
C LYS A 360 2.04 -23.61 3.96
N TYR A 361 2.57 -24.18 2.89
CA TYR A 361 3.55 -23.51 2.02
C TYR A 361 2.84 -22.57 1.07
N TYR A 362 3.21 -21.29 1.05
CA TYR A 362 2.58 -20.25 0.26
C TYR A 362 3.55 -19.15 -0.12
N SER A 363 3.29 -18.47 -1.23
CA SER A 363 4.13 -17.36 -1.72
C SER A 363 3.39 -16.04 -1.59
N THR A 364 4.09 -15.03 -1.10
CA THR A 364 3.55 -13.69 -0.87
C THR A 364 3.91 -12.71 -1.99
N ARG A 365 4.99 -12.97 -2.73
CA ARG A 365 5.52 -12.15 -3.81
C ARG A 365 6.27 -13.02 -4.81
N GLY A 366 6.31 -12.60 -6.07
CA GLY A 366 7.15 -13.20 -7.11
C GLY A 366 7.65 -12.12 -8.06
N PHE A 367 8.85 -12.30 -8.58
CA PHE A 367 9.47 -11.43 -9.56
C PHE A 367 10.43 -12.22 -10.44
N TYR A 368 10.63 -11.75 -11.65
CA TYR A 368 11.65 -12.30 -12.55
C TYR A 368 12.94 -11.52 -12.42
N PHE A 369 14.04 -12.24 -12.43
CA PHE A 369 15.36 -11.67 -12.40
C PHE A 369 16.38 -12.65 -13.03
N GLY A 370 17.23 -12.14 -13.92
CA GLY A 370 18.32 -12.88 -14.51
C GLY A 370 19.58 -12.75 -13.66
N ASN A 371 19.71 -13.58 -12.62
CA ASN A 371 20.83 -13.50 -11.68
C ASN A 371 21.77 -14.70 -11.72
N GLU A 372 21.50 -15.69 -12.56
CA GLU A 372 22.27 -16.94 -12.58
C GLU A 372 23.11 -17.04 -13.86
N ALA A 373 24.43 -16.97 -13.68
CA ALA A 373 25.39 -17.20 -14.75
C ALA A 373 25.31 -18.67 -15.25
N PRO A 374 25.72 -18.97 -16.51
CA PRO A 374 26.32 -18.04 -17.46
C PRO A 374 25.33 -17.27 -18.34
N ASN A 375 24.09 -17.71 -18.42
CA ASN A 375 23.15 -17.19 -19.41
C ASN A 375 22.29 -16.06 -18.90
N PHE A 376 22.24 -15.83 -17.55
CA PHE A 376 21.39 -14.83 -16.89
C PHE A 376 19.92 -14.88 -17.36
N GLU A 377 19.40 -16.11 -17.52
CA GLU A 377 18.01 -16.31 -17.95
C GLU A 377 17.01 -15.79 -16.89
N ASP A 378 15.94 -15.18 -17.36
CA ASP A 378 14.85 -14.72 -16.52
C ASP A 378 14.26 -15.87 -15.71
N THR A 379 14.55 -15.89 -14.41
CA THR A 379 14.09 -16.91 -13.47
C THR A 379 13.06 -16.32 -12.48
N LEU A 380 11.98 -17.05 -12.25
CA LEU A 380 10.95 -16.63 -11.30
C LEU A 380 11.37 -16.92 -9.85
N TYR A 381 11.73 -15.89 -9.13
CA TYR A 381 11.96 -15.93 -7.68
C TYR A 381 10.68 -15.66 -6.92
N ARG A 382 10.45 -16.40 -5.83
CA ARG A 382 9.26 -16.25 -4.98
C ARG A 382 9.65 -16.03 -3.52
N ARG A 383 9.10 -14.99 -2.93
CA ARG A 383 9.17 -14.84 -1.48
C ARG A 383 8.13 -15.74 -0.83
N GLN A 384 8.57 -16.67 -0.02
CA GLN A 384 7.70 -17.54 0.76
C GLN A 384 7.16 -16.78 1.99
N GLY A 385 5.96 -17.16 2.40
CA GLY A 385 5.43 -16.77 3.69
C GLY A 385 6.02 -17.62 4.82
N ASP A 386 5.75 -17.21 6.06
CA ASP A 386 6.29 -17.88 7.24
C ASP A 386 5.77 -19.32 7.36
N PRO A 387 6.64 -20.28 7.64
CA PRO A 387 6.23 -21.65 7.95
C PRO A 387 5.47 -21.70 9.28
N ARG A 388 5.00 -22.89 9.67
CA ARG A 388 4.46 -23.07 11.01
C ARG A 388 5.48 -22.63 12.06
N ASN A 389 5.05 -21.73 12.93
CA ASN A 389 5.83 -21.33 14.09
C ASN A 389 4.96 -21.32 15.35
N PHE A 390 5.59 -21.48 16.50
CA PHE A 390 4.91 -21.51 17.79
C PHE A 390 5.78 -20.86 18.87
N GLY A 391 5.13 -20.44 19.93
CA GLY A 391 5.85 -19.80 21.03
C GLY A 391 4.98 -19.61 22.26
N ILE A 392 5.62 -19.05 23.27
CA ILE A 392 5.01 -18.68 24.55
C ILE A 392 5.23 -17.20 24.76
N SER A 393 4.18 -16.50 25.17
CA SER A 393 4.25 -15.08 25.56
C SER A 393 3.81 -14.94 27.01
N LEU A 394 4.61 -14.28 27.81
CA LEU A 394 4.32 -13.98 29.21
C LEU A 394 4.30 -12.47 29.40
N ARG A 395 3.28 -11.96 30.11
CA ARG A 395 3.15 -10.53 30.44
C ARG A 395 2.78 -10.39 31.91
N TYR A 396 3.48 -9.49 32.58
CA TYR A 396 3.16 -9.08 33.95
C TYR A 396 2.98 -7.56 33.99
N ASN A 397 1.88 -7.10 34.59
CA ASN A 397 1.58 -5.69 34.80
C ASN A 397 1.82 -5.38 36.28
N PHE A 398 2.70 -4.43 36.54
CA PHE A 398 3.07 -3.98 37.89
C PHE A 398 2.07 -3.00 38.47
#